data_0dbe637c713893788f33060e3da29db7
#
_entry.id   0dbe637c713893788f33060e3da29db7
#
_cell.length_a   1.000
_cell.length_b   1.000
_cell.length_c   1.000
_cell.angle_alpha   90.00
_cell.angle_beta   90.00
_cell.angle_gamma   90.00
#
_symmetry.space_group_name_H-M   'P 1'
#
loop_
_entity.id
_entity.type
_entity.pdbx_description
1 polymer ?
#
loop_
_entity_poly.entity_id
_entity_poly.type
_entity_poly.pdbx_seq_one_letter_code
_entity_poly.pdbx_strand_id
1 'polypeptide(L)'
;MSKMWSAFFLSVLLVSTLNFYAVVREPDRVEINEVHEHLSETVKIEGTLISWVRDPYSDGSDRVDLQVEDVPHVVKIRWYDTSEVPPIGATIIVEGEVVQYNGKIWLNAKGMGAVTQKPGSEVIMIATSMNDISDDAQSFQSHVVNLTGYLSDAIEPEVTWQSFTLIDNPSYLDSDHRLYVSLQGRVTDWIEAGSKVNLTGWVQWDERNYRWSIVVQS
;
A
#
# COMPACT_ATOMS: atom_id res chain seq x y z
N MET A 1 -7.63 -32.50 51.96
CA MET A 1 -7.86 -32.55 50.50
C MET A 1 -8.57 -31.33 49.93
N SER A 2 -9.51 -30.66 50.59
CA SER A 2 -10.27 -29.52 50.01
C SER A 2 -9.44 -28.28 49.65
N LYS A 3 -8.42 -27.92 50.44
CA LYS A 3 -7.59 -26.71 50.20
C LYS A 3 -6.72 -26.81 48.93
N MET A 4 -6.29 -27.99 48.55
CA MET A 4 -5.47 -28.21 47.37
C MET A 4 -6.30 -28.09 46.07
N TRP A 5 -7.54 -28.56 46.09
CA TRP A 5 -8.46 -28.43 45.00
C TRP A 5 -8.91 -26.96 44.76
N SER A 6 -9.15 -26.22 45.83
CA SER A 6 -9.50 -24.78 45.69
C SER A 6 -8.35 -23.96 45.14
N ALA A 7 -7.09 -24.24 45.52
CA ALA A 7 -5.92 -23.57 44.93
C ALA A 7 -5.76 -23.89 43.43
N PHE A 8 -6.01 -25.15 43.05
CA PHE A 8 -5.97 -25.58 41.65
C PHE A 8 -7.04 -24.86 40.81
N PHE A 9 -8.29 -24.86 41.29
CA PHE A 9 -9.38 -24.14 40.57
C PHE A 9 -9.11 -22.63 40.46
N LEU A 10 -8.56 -22.03 41.51
CA LEU A 10 -8.23 -20.58 41.50
C LEU A 10 -7.12 -20.28 40.46
N SER A 11 -6.10 -21.14 40.35
CA SER A 11 -5.02 -20.96 39.38
C SER A 11 -5.51 -21.16 37.95
N VAL A 12 -6.38 -22.14 37.68
CA VAL A 12 -6.97 -22.36 36.37
C VAL A 12 -7.87 -21.16 35.97
N LEU A 13 -8.67 -20.67 36.91
CA LEU A 13 -9.52 -19.52 36.69
C LEU A 13 -8.68 -18.24 36.36
N LEU A 14 -7.59 -18.05 37.12
CA LEU A 14 -6.69 -16.92 36.93
C LEU A 14 -5.98 -16.97 35.56
N VAL A 15 -5.50 -18.12 35.16
CA VAL A 15 -4.87 -18.35 33.85
C VAL A 15 -5.89 -18.17 32.72
N SER A 16 -7.12 -18.69 32.90
CA SER A 16 -8.19 -18.51 31.92
C SER A 16 -8.63 -17.05 31.77
N THR A 17 -8.75 -16.30 32.89
CA THR A 17 -9.08 -14.88 32.84
C THR A 17 -7.96 -14.04 32.25
N LEU A 18 -6.68 -14.35 32.54
CA LEU A 18 -5.54 -13.67 31.92
C LEU A 18 -5.46 -13.96 30.41
N ASN A 19 -5.68 -15.19 29.99
CA ASN A 19 -5.74 -15.54 28.57
C ASN A 19 -6.93 -14.84 27.86
N PHE A 20 -8.10 -14.84 28.49
CA PHE A 20 -9.26 -14.13 27.96
C PHE A 20 -8.99 -12.63 27.84
N TYR A 21 -8.37 -12.03 28.84
CA TYR A 21 -8.01 -10.61 28.82
C TYR A 21 -6.96 -10.28 27.74
N ALA A 22 -5.97 -11.16 27.55
CA ALA A 22 -4.97 -11.01 26.49
C ALA A 22 -5.54 -11.17 25.06
N VAL A 23 -6.57 -12.02 24.90
CA VAL A 23 -7.23 -12.22 23.60
C VAL A 23 -8.25 -11.13 23.27
N VAL A 24 -8.85 -10.49 24.29
CA VAL A 24 -9.90 -9.46 24.11
C VAL A 24 -9.33 -8.03 24.05
N ARG A 25 -8.07 -7.85 24.45
CA ARG A 25 -7.45 -6.54 24.37
C ARG A 25 -7.22 -6.16 22.92
N GLU A 26 -7.92 -5.13 22.46
CA GLU A 26 -7.63 -4.53 21.15
C GLU A 26 -6.17 -4.03 21.15
N PRO A 27 -5.43 -4.23 20.05
CA PRO A 27 -4.09 -3.66 19.90
C PRO A 27 -4.11 -2.15 20.07
N ASP A 28 -3.07 -1.62 20.69
CA ASP A 28 -2.93 -0.19 20.87
C ASP A 28 -2.83 0.50 19.50
N ARG A 29 -3.57 1.59 19.33
CA ARG A 29 -3.49 2.42 18.13
C ARG A 29 -2.25 3.31 18.23
N VAL A 30 -1.40 3.23 17.21
CA VAL A 30 -0.10 3.88 17.16
C VAL A 30 -0.01 4.73 15.89
N GLU A 31 0.64 5.87 15.95
CA GLU A 31 0.95 6.70 14.79
C GLU A 31 2.08 6.05 13.97
N ILE A 32 2.10 6.25 12.63
CA ILE A 32 3.08 5.62 11.74
C ILE A 32 4.53 5.99 12.10
N ASN A 33 4.76 7.20 12.58
CA ASN A 33 6.07 7.67 13.03
C ASN A 33 6.58 6.95 14.30
N GLU A 34 5.68 6.42 15.13
CA GLU A 34 6.00 5.76 16.41
C GLU A 34 6.11 4.23 16.30
N VAL A 35 5.72 3.65 15.15
CA VAL A 35 5.74 2.19 14.93
C VAL A 35 7.08 1.56 15.31
N HIS A 36 8.19 2.26 15.09
CA HIS A 36 9.53 1.75 15.39
C HIS A 36 9.81 1.55 16.89
N GLU A 37 9.03 2.14 17.77
CA GLU A 37 9.15 2.02 19.23
C GLU A 37 8.46 0.75 19.76
N HIS A 38 7.58 0.14 18.96
CA HIS A 38 6.74 -1.00 19.32
C HIS A 38 7.23 -2.36 18.79
N LEU A 39 8.56 -2.55 18.71
CA LEU A 39 9.14 -3.80 18.20
C LEU A 39 8.62 -5.04 18.96
N SER A 40 8.19 -6.05 18.21
CA SER A 40 7.60 -7.31 18.70
C SER A 40 6.23 -7.14 19.38
N GLU A 41 5.60 -6.00 19.25
CA GLU A 41 4.22 -5.76 19.71
C GLU A 41 3.26 -5.82 18.53
N THR A 42 2.01 -6.19 18.81
CA THR A 42 0.91 -6.06 17.85
C THR A 42 0.28 -4.70 18.01
N VAL A 43 0.29 -3.91 16.95
CA VAL A 43 -0.24 -2.56 16.92
C VAL A 43 -1.31 -2.40 15.85
N LYS A 44 -2.10 -1.34 15.99
CA LYS A 44 -3.08 -0.92 14.99
C LYS A 44 -2.69 0.46 14.47
N ILE A 45 -2.50 0.57 13.16
CA ILE A 45 -2.20 1.84 12.50
C ILE A 45 -3.32 2.23 11.54
N GLU A 46 -3.40 3.51 11.23
CA GLU A 46 -4.27 4.04 10.18
C GLU A 46 -3.44 4.92 9.25
N GLY A 47 -3.70 4.83 7.95
CA GLY A 47 -3.03 5.65 6.94
C GLY A 47 -3.58 5.40 5.55
N THR A 48 -3.03 6.09 4.57
CA THR A 48 -3.43 5.98 3.17
C THR A 48 -2.59 4.93 2.46
N LEU A 49 -3.25 3.99 1.78
CA LEU A 49 -2.56 3.00 0.95
C LEU A 49 -2.00 3.67 -0.31
N ILE A 50 -0.67 3.73 -0.44
CA ILE A 50 0.00 4.41 -1.55
C ILE A 50 0.58 3.47 -2.60
N SER A 51 0.87 2.23 -2.24
CA SER A 51 1.29 1.20 -3.21
C SER A 51 1.13 -0.20 -2.63
N TRP A 52 1.04 -1.19 -3.51
CA TRP A 52 1.14 -2.59 -3.11
C TRP A 52 1.77 -3.43 -4.23
N VAL A 53 2.40 -4.53 -3.85
CA VAL A 53 2.96 -5.52 -4.79
C VAL A 53 2.58 -6.90 -4.30
N ARG A 54 1.98 -7.69 -5.18
CA ARG A 54 1.70 -9.10 -4.92
C ARG A 54 2.90 -9.94 -5.32
N ASP A 55 3.41 -10.73 -4.39
CA ASP A 55 4.53 -11.61 -4.60
C ASP A 55 4.11 -13.04 -4.25
N PRO A 56 3.78 -13.87 -5.27
CA PRO A 56 3.40 -15.24 -5.03
C PRO A 56 4.62 -16.02 -4.50
N TYR A 57 4.46 -16.64 -3.35
CA TYR A 57 5.46 -17.52 -2.79
C TYR A 57 5.54 -18.84 -3.55
N SER A 58 6.73 -19.42 -3.56
CA SER A 58 6.96 -20.76 -4.09
C SER A 58 6.19 -21.86 -3.36
N ASP A 59 5.68 -21.60 -2.16
CA ASP A 59 4.84 -22.50 -1.35
C ASP A 59 3.33 -22.32 -1.60
N GLY A 60 2.94 -21.42 -2.51
CA GLY A 60 1.55 -21.18 -2.86
C GLY A 60 0.80 -20.22 -1.92
N SER A 61 1.47 -19.65 -0.92
CA SER A 61 0.86 -18.58 -0.11
C SER A 61 0.93 -17.23 -0.82
N ASP A 62 -0.18 -16.51 -0.83
CA ASP A 62 -0.24 -15.15 -1.36
C ASP A 62 0.31 -14.16 -0.33
N ARG A 63 1.32 -13.42 -0.73
CA ARG A 63 1.86 -12.30 0.02
C ARG A 63 1.63 -11.01 -0.73
N VAL A 64 1.20 -10.00 -0.02
CA VAL A 64 1.11 -8.64 -0.53
C VAL A 64 1.95 -7.72 0.35
N ASP A 65 2.92 -7.06 -0.23
CA ASP A 65 3.70 -6.01 0.44
C ASP A 65 3.03 -4.67 0.13
N LEU A 66 2.54 -3.97 1.16
CA LEU A 66 1.84 -2.68 1.08
C LEU A 66 2.76 -1.56 1.55
N GLN A 67 2.52 -0.35 1.07
CA GLN A 67 3.06 0.89 1.65
C GLN A 67 1.90 1.77 2.08
N VAL A 68 1.94 2.20 3.34
CA VAL A 68 0.91 3.04 3.95
C VAL A 68 1.56 4.30 4.47
N GLU A 69 0.95 5.42 4.14
CA GLU A 69 1.44 6.76 4.45
C GLU A 69 0.52 7.49 5.41
N ASP A 70 1.14 8.18 6.36
CA ASP A 70 0.56 9.31 7.09
C ASP A 70 1.61 10.43 7.06
N VAL A 71 1.40 11.37 6.15
CA VAL A 71 2.41 12.35 5.71
C VAL A 71 3.14 13.03 6.88
N PRO A 72 4.48 13.04 6.90
CA PRO A 72 5.42 12.61 5.85
C PRO A 72 5.92 11.16 6.01
N HIS A 73 5.33 10.36 6.87
CA HIS A 73 5.85 9.05 7.27
C HIS A 73 5.21 7.92 6.47
N VAL A 74 6.04 6.94 6.10
CA VAL A 74 5.63 5.75 5.36
C VAL A 74 6.06 4.50 6.11
N VAL A 75 5.14 3.55 6.26
CA VAL A 75 5.42 2.23 6.81
C VAL A 75 5.19 1.15 5.77
N LYS A 76 6.04 0.11 5.81
CA LYS A 76 5.88 -1.08 4.98
C LYS A 76 5.16 -2.16 5.75
N ILE A 77 4.17 -2.77 5.10
CA ILE A 77 3.35 -3.82 5.66
C ILE A 77 3.50 -5.06 4.80
N ARG A 78 3.68 -6.18 5.43
CA ARG A 78 3.67 -7.48 4.79
C ARG A 78 2.40 -8.20 5.21
N TRP A 79 1.50 -8.38 4.27
CA TRP A 79 0.20 -8.98 4.50
C TRP A 79 0.13 -10.37 3.88
N TYR A 80 -0.28 -11.35 4.67
CA TYR A 80 -0.39 -12.75 4.28
C TYR A 80 -1.84 -13.18 4.21
N ASP A 81 -2.11 -14.20 3.38
CA ASP A 81 -3.42 -14.85 3.24
C ASP A 81 -4.54 -13.90 2.81
N THR A 82 -4.27 -13.06 1.81
CA THR A 82 -5.25 -12.12 1.27
C THR A 82 -5.64 -12.42 -0.16
N SER A 83 -6.93 -12.27 -0.48
CA SER A 83 -7.47 -12.37 -1.83
C SER A 83 -7.75 -11.01 -2.45
N GLU A 84 -8.11 -10.01 -1.64
CA GLU A 84 -8.49 -8.68 -2.10
C GLU A 84 -7.64 -7.62 -1.38
N VAL A 85 -7.10 -6.69 -2.17
CA VAL A 85 -6.36 -5.54 -1.66
C VAL A 85 -7.23 -4.30 -1.83
N PRO A 86 -7.33 -3.44 -0.79
CA PRO A 86 -8.02 -2.16 -0.94
C PRO A 86 -7.43 -1.33 -2.09
N PRO A 87 -8.22 -0.46 -2.71
CA PRO A 87 -7.71 0.41 -3.77
C PRO A 87 -6.66 1.40 -3.24
N ILE A 88 -5.69 1.74 -4.08
CA ILE A 88 -4.73 2.82 -3.76
C ILE A 88 -5.50 4.12 -3.52
N GLY A 89 -5.01 4.91 -2.57
CA GLY A 89 -5.67 6.12 -2.10
C GLY A 89 -6.73 5.90 -1.02
N ALA A 90 -7.11 4.65 -0.75
CA ALA A 90 -8.01 4.36 0.37
C ALA A 90 -7.32 4.55 1.71
N THR A 91 -8.02 5.13 2.66
CA THR A 91 -7.58 5.07 4.06
C THR A 91 -7.85 3.66 4.57
N ILE A 92 -6.80 3.03 5.06
CA ILE A 92 -6.87 1.67 5.62
C ILE A 92 -6.46 1.65 7.08
N ILE A 93 -7.01 0.67 7.78
CA ILE A 93 -6.62 0.31 9.13
C ILE A 93 -5.91 -1.03 9.04
N VAL A 94 -4.72 -1.09 9.62
CA VAL A 94 -3.87 -2.28 9.62
C VAL A 94 -3.57 -2.71 11.03
N GLU A 95 -3.80 -3.98 11.31
CA GLU A 95 -3.38 -4.64 12.55
C GLU A 95 -2.26 -5.63 12.25
N GLY A 96 -1.12 -5.48 12.91
CA GLY A 96 0.03 -6.32 12.66
C GLY A 96 1.11 -6.26 13.72
N GLU A 97 1.96 -7.28 13.72
CA GLU A 97 3.15 -7.34 14.57
C GLU A 97 4.28 -6.50 13.97
N VAL A 98 4.86 -5.62 14.77
CA VAL A 98 6.02 -4.82 14.37
C VAL A 98 7.28 -5.68 14.38
N VAL A 99 7.91 -5.83 13.24
CA VAL A 99 9.12 -6.64 13.08
C VAL A 99 10.25 -5.85 12.44
N GLN A 100 11.48 -6.22 12.77
CA GLN A 100 12.65 -5.68 12.09
C GLN A 100 13.25 -6.74 11.17
N TYR A 101 13.38 -6.38 9.88
CA TYR A 101 14.01 -7.25 8.88
C TYR A 101 15.05 -6.46 8.08
N ASN A 102 16.29 -6.94 8.07
CA ASN A 102 17.43 -6.27 7.41
C ASN A 102 17.56 -4.78 7.78
N GLY A 103 17.37 -4.45 9.07
CA GLY A 103 17.47 -3.07 9.57
C GLY A 103 16.28 -2.17 9.26
N LYS A 104 15.25 -2.69 8.57
CA LYS A 104 14.02 -1.96 8.23
C LYS A 104 12.87 -2.43 9.11
N ILE A 105 11.99 -1.50 9.47
CA ILE A 105 10.77 -1.80 10.23
C ILE A 105 9.65 -2.15 9.26
N TRP A 106 8.91 -3.21 9.61
CA TRP A 106 7.75 -3.71 8.89
C TRP A 106 6.63 -4.03 9.86
N LEU A 107 5.39 -3.98 9.39
CA LEU A 107 4.27 -4.63 10.06
C LEU A 107 3.97 -5.96 9.35
N ASN A 108 3.92 -7.05 10.10
CA ASN A 108 3.43 -8.33 9.63
C ASN A 108 1.95 -8.46 9.98
N ALA A 109 1.10 -8.31 8.97
CA ALA A 109 -0.35 -8.50 9.06
C ALA A 109 -0.73 -9.92 8.63
N LYS A 110 -1.57 -10.61 9.39
CA LYS A 110 -1.96 -12.00 9.11
C LYS A 110 -3.47 -12.15 9.09
N GLY A 111 -3.96 -12.81 8.04
CA GLY A 111 -5.38 -13.08 7.86
C GLY A 111 -6.15 -11.93 7.18
N MET A 112 -7.34 -12.25 6.66
CA MET A 112 -8.15 -11.34 5.84
C MET A 112 -8.63 -10.09 6.58
N GLY A 113 -8.79 -10.14 7.90
CA GLY A 113 -9.25 -9.01 8.70
C GLY A 113 -8.15 -8.07 9.19
N ALA A 114 -6.88 -8.41 8.94
CA ALA A 114 -5.75 -7.62 9.43
C ALA A 114 -5.56 -6.29 8.68
N VAL A 115 -6.07 -6.19 7.45
CA VAL A 115 -6.11 -4.95 6.68
C VAL A 115 -7.54 -4.69 6.26
N THR A 116 -8.09 -3.56 6.66
CA THR A 116 -9.47 -3.18 6.37
C THR A 116 -9.53 -1.75 5.87
N GLN A 117 -10.36 -1.51 4.86
CA GLN A 117 -10.65 -0.15 4.44
C GLN A 117 -11.49 0.56 5.51
N LYS A 118 -11.10 1.78 5.86
CA LYS A 118 -11.87 2.59 6.83
C LYS A 118 -13.24 2.92 6.23
N PRO A 119 -14.33 2.67 6.94
CA PRO A 119 -15.66 3.03 6.47
C PRO A 119 -15.76 4.53 6.16
N GLY A 120 -16.33 4.86 5.00
CA GLY A 120 -16.48 6.24 4.54
C GLY A 120 -15.22 6.86 3.93
N SER A 121 -14.11 6.12 3.81
CA SER A 121 -12.94 6.55 3.04
C SER A 121 -13.12 6.14 1.57
N GLU A 122 -13.88 6.93 0.83
CA GLU A 122 -13.93 6.76 -0.62
C GLU A 122 -12.67 7.35 -1.24
N VAL A 123 -12.11 6.62 -2.21
CA VAL A 123 -10.99 7.14 -3.00
C VAL A 123 -11.53 8.24 -3.91
N ILE A 124 -11.11 9.46 -3.65
CA ILE A 124 -11.44 10.60 -4.52
C ILE A 124 -10.48 10.59 -5.69
N MET A 125 -11.00 10.22 -6.87
CA MET A 125 -10.27 10.36 -8.12
C MET A 125 -10.44 11.79 -8.64
N ILE A 126 -9.33 12.47 -8.82
CA ILE A 126 -9.31 13.81 -9.38
C ILE A 126 -9.12 13.69 -10.89
N ALA A 127 -10.14 14.08 -11.66
CA ALA A 127 -9.98 14.27 -13.09
C ALA A 127 -9.14 15.55 -13.30
N THR A 128 -7.96 15.38 -13.86
CA THR A 128 -7.01 16.49 -14.09
C THR A 128 -6.34 16.35 -15.45
N SER A 129 -5.73 17.42 -15.91
CA SER A 129 -4.94 17.39 -17.14
C SER A 129 -3.48 17.08 -16.85
N MET A 130 -2.75 16.64 -17.88
CA MET A 130 -1.30 16.48 -17.78
C MET A 130 -0.59 17.79 -17.44
N ASN A 131 -1.10 18.92 -17.97
CA ASN A 131 -0.56 20.25 -17.72
C ASN A 131 -0.63 20.59 -16.23
N ASP A 132 -1.78 20.37 -15.59
CA ASP A 132 -1.97 20.68 -14.18
C ASP A 132 -0.95 19.95 -13.30
N ILE A 133 -0.72 18.66 -13.58
CA ILE A 133 0.26 17.88 -12.80
C ILE A 133 1.70 18.25 -13.18
N SER A 134 1.98 18.54 -14.46
CA SER A 134 3.31 18.94 -14.89
C SER A 134 3.73 20.27 -14.25
N ASP A 135 2.77 21.20 -14.10
CA ASP A 135 3.02 22.53 -13.55
C ASP A 135 3.12 22.53 -12.02
N ASP A 136 2.33 21.71 -11.34
CA ASP A 136 2.30 21.64 -9.86
C ASP A 136 2.02 20.23 -9.35
N ALA A 137 2.93 19.29 -9.62
CA ALA A 137 2.79 17.90 -9.17
C ALA A 137 2.71 17.77 -7.65
N GLN A 138 3.27 18.70 -6.89
CA GLN A 138 3.25 18.67 -5.44
C GLN A 138 1.84 18.80 -4.85
N SER A 139 0.98 19.60 -5.49
CA SER A 139 -0.41 19.74 -5.04
C SER A 139 -1.25 18.47 -5.22
N PHE A 140 -0.79 17.56 -6.09
CA PHE A 140 -1.42 16.27 -6.36
C PHE A 140 -0.77 15.13 -5.57
N GLN A 141 0.24 15.41 -4.77
CA GLN A 141 0.85 14.39 -3.91
C GLN A 141 -0.23 13.74 -3.04
N SER A 142 -0.18 12.41 -2.95
CA SER A 142 -1.16 11.64 -2.18
C SER A 142 -2.59 11.65 -2.76
N HIS A 143 -2.76 12.01 -4.03
CA HIS A 143 -4.04 11.92 -4.72
C HIS A 143 -4.01 10.88 -5.84
N VAL A 144 -5.15 10.23 -6.05
CA VAL A 144 -5.39 9.38 -7.22
C VAL A 144 -5.90 10.26 -8.36
N VAL A 145 -5.22 10.21 -9.48
CA VAL A 145 -5.55 11.01 -10.66
C VAL A 145 -5.95 10.12 -11.83
N ASN A 146 -6.86 10.61 -12.66
CA ASN A 146 -7.22 9.98 -13.92
C ASN A 146 -6.74 10.89 -15.07
N LEU A 147 -5.86 10.35 -15.90
CA LEU A 147 -5.17 11.06 -16.96
C LEU A 147 -5.31 10.37 -18.30
N THR A 148 -5.43 11.17 -19.33
CA THR A 148 -5.38 10.70 -20.72
C THR A 148 -4.14 11.28 -21.40
N GLY A 149 -3.40 10.44 -22.10
CA GLY A 149 -2.21 10.83 -22.85
C GLY A 149 -1.79 9.77 -23.87
N TYR A 150 -0.62 9.96 -24.43
CA TYR A 150 -0.02 9.03 -25.38
C TYR A 150 1.23 8.40 -24.78
N LEU A 151 1.47 7.12 -25.04
CA LEU A 151 2.68 6.42 -24.60
C LEU A 151 3.90 6.86 -25.40
N SER A 152 4.99 7.24 -24.74
CA SER A 152 6.27 7.47 -25.41
C SER A 152 6.92 6.16 -25.84
N ASP A 153 6.70 5.10 -25.07
CA ASP A 153 7.32 3.78 -25.21
C ASP A 153 6.24 2.70 -25.21
N ALA A 154 6.53 1.56 -25.80
CA ALA A 154 5.62 0.41 -25.77
C ALA A 154 5.56 -0.20 -24.35
N ILE A 155 4.40 -0.75 -24.00
CA ILE A 155 4.23 -1.54 -22.77
C ILE A 155 4.25 -3.02 -23.13
N GLU A 156 5.17 -3.77 -22.54
CA GLU A 156 5.36 -5.18 -22.78
C GLU A 156 4.47 -6.02 -21.86
N PRO A 157 3.78 -7.05 -22.40
CA PRO A 157 3.06 -8.02 -21.58
C PRO A 157 4.05 -8.83 -20.72
N GLU A 158 3.54 -9.41 -19.63
CA GLU A 158 4.30 -10.28 -18.72
C GLU A 158 5.39 -9.60 -17.87
N VAL A 159 5.74 -8.34 -18.15
CA VAL A 159 6.70 -7.60 -17.33
C VAL A 159 5.99 -7.02 -16.11
N THR A 160 6.47 -7.38 -14.91
CA THR A 160 5.82 -7.01 -13.64
C THR A 160 6.06 -5.58 -13.20
N TRP A 161 7.04 -4.92 -13.78
CA TRP A 161 7.34 -3.52 -13.47
C TRP A 161 7.98 -2.84 -14.67
N GLN A 162 7.34 -1.78 -15.14
CA GLN A 162 7.77 -1.00 -16.29
C GLN A 162 7.67 0.47 -15.97
N SER A 163 8.52 1.28 -16.60
CA SER A 163 8.38 2.73 -16.55
C SER A 163 8.39 3.30 -17.97
N PHE A 164 7.53 4.27 -18.20
CA PHE A 164 7.40 4.96 -19.47
C PHE A 164 7.05 6.42 -19.24
N THR A 165 7.05 7.20 -20.30
CA THR A 165 6.59 8.59 -20.26
C THR A 165 5.22 8.70 -20.92
N LEU A 166 4.29 9.35 -20.23
CA LEU A 166 3.03 9.79 -20.82
C LEU A 166 3.24 11.20 -21.39
N ILE A 167 2.78 11.42 -22.60
CA ILE A 167 2.93 12.68 -23.35
C ILE A 167 1.58 13.19 -23.80
N ASP A 168 1.44 14.51 -23.90
CA ASP A 168 0.21 15.18 -24.30
C ASP A 168 -0.04 15.15 -25.81
N ASN A 169 1.00 14.93 -26.61
CA ASN A 169 0.97 14.87 -28.08
C ASN A 169 1.55 13.54 -28.56
N PRO A 170 0.97 12.85 -29.57
CA PRO A 170 1.51 11.60 -30.11
C PRO A 170 2.92 11.72 -30.70
N SER A 171 3.35 12.96 -31.03
CA SER A 171 4.74 13.24 -31.37
C SER A 171 5.54 13.64 -30.13
N TYR A 172 6.50 12.79 -29.73
CA TYR A 172 7.36 13.07 -28.60
C TYR A 172 8.12 14.41 -28.71
N LEU A 173 8.47 14.80 -29.91
CA LEU A 173 9.22 16.03 -30.19
C LEU A 173 8.34 17.28 -30.01
N ASP A 174 7.05 17.16 -30.26
CA ASP A 174 6.07 18.24 -30.19
C ASP A 174 5.27 18.26 -28.88
N SER A 175 5.68 17.43 -27.92
CA SER A 175 5.02 17.34 -26.62
C SER A 175 5.58 18.39 -25.67
N ASP A 176 4.72 19.26 -25.18
CA ASP A 176 5.06 20.30 -24.20
C ASP A 176 5.06 19.75 -22.77
N HIS A 177 4.20 18.75 -22.49
CA HIS A 177 4.03 18.18 -21.17
C HIS A 177 4.35 16.67 -21.16
N ARG A 178 5.11 16.27 -20.15
CA ARG A 178 5.60 14.89 -19.99
C ARG A 178 5.50 14.48 -18.55
N LEU A 179 4.86 13.32 -18.31
CA LEU A 179 4.75 12.75 -16.98
C LEU A 179 5.38 11.35 -16.97
N TYR A 180 6.21 11.11 -15.98
CA TYR A 180 6.79 9.79 -15.77
C TYR A 180 5.76 8.88 -15.11
N VAL A 181 5.63 7.67 -15.63
CA VAL A 181 4.69 6.66 -15.13
C VAL A 181 5.46 5.41 -14.76
N SER A 182 5.17 4.88 -13.59
CA SER A 182 5.64 3.59 -13.11
C SER A 182 4.46 2.63 -13.07
N LEU A 183 4.45 1.65 -13.96
CA LEU A 183 3.43 0.61 -14.02
C LEU A 183 3.88 -0.57 -13.17
N GLN A 184 3.08 -0.91 -12.17
CA GLN A 184 3.27 -2.08 -11.29
C GLN A 184 2.16 -3.08 -11.57
N GLY A 185 2.54 -4.32 -11.85
CA GLY A 185 1.63 -5.37 -12.27
C GLY A 185 1.91 -5.82 -13.70
N ARG A 186 1.06 -6.70 -14.23
CA ARG A 186 1.21 -7.26 -15.56
C ARG A 186 0.06 -6.81 -16.44
N VAL A 187 0.38 -6.34 -17.64
CA VAL A 187 -0.62 -6.18 -18.70
C VAL A 187 -0.74 -7.48 -19.48
N THR A 188 -1.92 -7.77 -19.98
CA THR A 188 -2.19 -8.97 -20.76
C THR A 188 -1.78 -8.83 -22.21
N ASP A 189 -1.84 -7.61 -22.73
CA ASP A 189 -1.63 -7.31 -24.12
C ASP A 189 -0.50 -6.31 -24.34
N TRP A 190 0.16 -6.43 -25.48
CA TRP A 190 1.12 -5.44 -25.95
C TRP A 190 0.41 -4.14 -26.30
N ILE A 191 0.92 -3.02 -25.75
CA ILE A 191 0.43 -1.68 -26.09
C ILE A 191 1.56 -0.91 -26.79
N GLU A 192 1.31 -0.52 -28.03
CA GLU A 192 2.33 0.14 -28.87
C GLU A 192 2.62 1.57 -28.40
N ALA A 193 3.87 2.03 -28.62
CA ALA A 193 4.23 3.42 -28.49
C ALA A 193 3.35 4.31 -29.38
N GLY A 194 3.01 5.50 -28.91
CA GLY A 194 2.06 6.40 -29.58
C GLY A 194 0.58 6.07 -29.37
N SER A 195 0.26 4.96 -28.69
CA SER A 195 -1.12 4.63 -28.31
C SER A 195 -1.67 5.66 -27.33
N LYS A 196 -2.93 6.06 -27.57
CA LYS A 196 -3.67 6.89 -26.60
C LYS A 196 -4.21 5.99 -25.48
N VAL A 197 -3.87 6.33 -24.25
CA VAL A 197 -4.27 5.57 -23.06
C VAL A 197 -4.95 6.46 -22.03
N ASN A 198 -5.79 5.85 -21.22
CA ASN A 198 -6.35 6.46 -20.03
C ASN A 198 -5.79 5.72 -18.81
N LEU A 199 -5.13 6.44 -17.92
CA LEU A 199 -4.43 5.89 -16.76
C LEU A 199 -5.05 6.44 -15.49
N THR A 200 -5.26 5.55 -14.54
CA THR A 200 -5.56 5.93 -13.15
C THR A 200 -4.37 5.56 -12.30
N GLY A 201 -3.83 6.51 -11.59
CA GLY A 201 -2.62 6.31 -10.80
C GLY A 201 -2.47 7.29 -9.66
N TRP A 202 -1.47 7.03 -8.83
CA TRP A 202 -1.12 7.80 -7.66
C TRP A 202 0.09 8.70 -7.93
N VAL A 203 -0.03 9.98 -7.62
CA VAL A 203 1.08 10.93 -7.77
C VAL A 203 2.01 10.85 -6.57
N GLN A 204 3.28 10.53 -6.81
CA GLN A 204 4.30 10.44 -5.77
C GLN A 204 5.64 11.00 -6.21
N TRP A 205 6.45 11.42 -5.23
CA TRP A 205 7.85 11.77 -5.44
C TRP A 205 8.72 10.50 -5.52
N ASP A 206 9.43 10.33 -6.64
CA ASP A 206 10.41 9.26 -6.83
C ASP A 206 11.78 9.72 -6.32
N GLU A 207 12.15 9.33 -5.10
CA GLU A 207 13.43 9.70 -4.47
C GLU A 207 14.66 9.20 -5.22
N ARG A 208 14.55 8.08 -5.96
CA ARG A 208 15.68 7.49 -6.69
C ARG A 208 16.04 8.31 -7.92
N ASN A 209 15.04 8.84 -8.60
CA ASN A 209 15.18 9.56 -9.84
C ASN A 209 14.99 11.08 -9.68
N TYR A 210 14.73 11.56 -8.44
CA TYR A 210 14.51 12.97 -8.11
C TYR A 210 13.47 13.62 -9.01
N ARG A 211 12.30 12.95 -9.16
CA ARG A 211 11.22 13.43 -10.02
C ARG A 211 9.85 12.99 -9.52
N TRP A 212 8.83 13.72 -9.93
CA TRP A 212 7.44 13.27 -9.77
C TRP A 212 7.11 12.14 -10.73
N SER A 213 6.37 11.17 -10.26
CA SER A 213 5.91 10.04 -11.05
C SER A 213 4.47 9.66 -10.69
N ILE A 214 3.79 9.04 -11.65
CA ILE A 214 2.47 8.45 -11.45
C ILE A 214 2.66 6.95 -11.33
N VAL A 215 2.23 6.37 -10.24
CA VAL A 215 2.23 4.91 -10.05
C VAL A 215 0.88 4.37 -10.46
N VAL A 216 0.89 3.51 -11.45
CA VAL A 216 -0.27 2.80 -11.99
C VAL A 216 -0.16 1.33 -11.59
N GLN A 217 -1.27 0.75 -11.19
CA GLN A 217 -1.38 -0.68 -10.95
C GLN A 217 -2.36 -1.32 -11.95
N SER A 218 -1.96 -2.44 -12.48
CA SER A 218 -2.76 -3.24 -13.44
C SER A 218 -3.23 -4.55 -12.82
#